data_0088468fb6470e241c23d7294f982eed
#
_entry.id   0088468fb6470e241c23d7294f982eed
#
_cell.length_a   1.000
_cell.length_b   1.000
_cell.length_c   1.000
_cell.angle_alpha   90.00
_cell.angle_beta   90.00
_cell.angle_gamma   90.00
#
_symmetry.space_group_name_H-M   'P 1'
#
loop_
_entity.id
_entity.type
_entity.pdbx_description
1 polymer ?
#
loop_
_entity_poly.entity_id
_entity_poly.type
_entity_poly.pdbx_seq_one_letter_code
_entity_poly.pdbx_strand_id
1 'polypeptide(L)'
;MNNTNNEWRSAKLSTGTTIIAARYDGGVVIGSDSRASMGGVYVSSRVINKVVQVHDKIFCCMSGSLADAQAVTNAVIHKLNFHSMQMGEPPLVQSAASIMRQFCYNHRDELSAGFIVAGWDRKRGPQVFEVSLGGMVVEQEFTIGGSGSTYIYGYTDAKFKPGMTREQCLSFVTNALTLAMDRDNVSGGVAHLAVVTESGAERQLIPGNKLPMFHRI
;
A
#
# COMPACT_ATOMS: atom_id res chain seq x y z
N MET A 1 -28.53 -4.48 -34.12
CA MET A 1 -29.04 -5.32 -33.03
C MET A 1 -28.02 -5.32 -31.90
N ASN A 2 -28.35 -4.53 -30.94
CA ASN A 2 -28.11 -4.59 -29.49
C ASN A 2 -26.74 -4.97 -28.95
N ASN A 3 -25.98 -3.92 -28.64
CA ASN A 3 -24.78 -3.98 -27.81
C ASN A 3 -25.08 -3.47 -26.38
N THR A 4 -26.16 -3.95 -25.75
CA THR A 4 -26.67 -3.47 -24.45
C THR A 4 -26.26 -4.37 -23.25
N ASN A 5 -25.32 -5.30 -23.40
CA ASN A 5 -25.17 -6.37 -22.40
C ASN A 5 -23.90 -6.31 -21.53
N ASN A 6 -23.17 -5.21 -21.43
CA ASN A 6 -21.96 -5.23 -20.57
C ASN A 6 -21.67 -3.96 -19.77
N GLU A 7 -22.58 -3.00 -19.67
CA GLU A 7 -22.34 -1.77 -18.88
C GLU A 7 -22.15 -2.03 -17.38
N TRP A 8 -22.80 -3.03 -16.82
CA TRP A 8 -22.63 -3.41 -15.40
C TRP A 8 -21.30 -4.12 -15.12
N ARG A 9 -20.61 -4.68 -16.14
CA ARG A 9 -19.27 -5.25 -16.01
C ARG A 9 -18.14 -4.21 -16.08
N SER A 10 -18.44 -3.02 -16.60
CA SER A 10 -17.44 -1.95 -16.78
C SER A 10 -17.29 -1.03 -15.57
N ALA A 11 -18.18 -1.08 -14.58
CA ALA A 11 -18.03 -0.33 -13.35
C ALA A 11 -16.91 -0.96 -12.51
N LYS A 12 -15.67 -0.46 -12.69
CA LYS A 12 -14.51 -0.85 -11.85
C LYS A 12 -14.83 -0.51 -10.40
N LEU A 13 -15.05 -1.53 -9.58
CA LEU A 13 -15.40 -1.39 -8.16
C LEU A 13 -14.18 -0.86 -7.41
N SER A 14 -14.16 0.43 -7.10
CA SER A 14 -13.19 0.99 -6.17
C SER A 14 -13.68 0.76 -4.74
N THR A 15 -12.81 0.22 -3.89
CA THR A 15 -13.15 -0.17 -2.50
C THR A 15 -12.77 0.87 -1.46
N GLY A 16 -12.30 2.05 -1.87
CA GLY A 16 -11.80 3.10 -1.00
C GLY A 16 -10.53 2.69 -0.24
N THR A 17 -9.53 3.55 -0.18
CA THR A 17 -8.26 3.16 0.43
C THR A 17 -7.35 4.36 0.66
N THR A 18 -6.60 4.33 1.76
CA THR A 18 -5.41 5.15 1.94
C THR A 18 -4.23 4.24 2.24
N ILE A 19 -3.20 4.30 1.42
CA ILE A 19 -1.94 3.59 1.62
C ILE A 19 -0.77 4.57 1.61
N ILE A 20 0.26 4.27 2.40
CA ILE A 20 1.46 5.09 2.53
C ILE A 20 2.66 4.22 2.87
N ALA A 21 3.82 4.56 2.35
CA ALA A 21 5.09 4.08 2.86
C ALA A 21 6.13 5.21 2.89
N ALA A 22 7.03 5.16 3.86
CA ALA A 22 8.12 6.11 4.00
C ALA A 22 9.39 5.41 4.48
N ARG A 23 10.52 5.86 3.95
CA ARG A 23 11.85 5.44 4.38
C ARG A 23 12.33 6.28 5.56
N TYR A 24 13.00 5.66 6.49
CA TYR A 24 13.70 6.30 7.58
C TYR A 24 15.13 5.75 7.69
N ASP A 25 15.93 6.32 8.57
CA ASP A 25 17.29 5.82 8.80
C ASP A 25 17.28 4.41 9.41
N GLY A 26 17.64 3.41 8.60
CA GLY A 26 17.67 1.98 8.95
C GLY A 26 16.46 1.13 8.54
N GLY A 27 15.40 1.70 7.93
CA GLY A 27 14.25 0.90 7.51
C GLY A 27 13.16 1.63 6.76
N VAL A 28 12.01 0.97 6.65
CA VAL A 28 10.79 1.54 6.07
C VAL A 28 9.60 1.33 7.00
N VAL A 29 8.67 2.26 6.99
CA VAL A 29 7.33 2.11 7.56
C VAL A 29 6.35 2.08 6.41
N ILE A 30 5.50 1.05 6.36
CA ILE A 30 4.41 0.93 5.39
C ILE A 30 3.10 0.77 6.13
N GLY A 31 2.03 1.43 5.67
CA GLY A 31 0.77 1.43 6.37
C GLY A 31 -0.45 1.66 5.49
N SER A 32 -1.60 1.26 6.01
CA SER A 32 -2.90 1.44 5.37
C SER A 32 -4.02 1.65 6.39
N ASP A 33 -5.13 2.23 5.92
CA ASP A 33 -6.43 2.11 6.55
C ASP A 33 -6.99 0.69 6.38
N SER A 34 -8.15 0.40 6.99
CA SER A 34 -8.76 -0.93 6.96
C SER A 34 -10.19 -0.98 6.43
N ARG A 35 -10.78 0.15 6.04
CA ARG A 35 -12.14 0.19 5.52
C ARG A 35 -12.18 -0.34 4.09
N ALA A 36 -13.14 -1.22 3.81
CA ALA A 36 -13.56 -1.54 2.45
C ALA A 36 -15.00 -1.08 2.26
N SER A 37 -15.24 -0.30 1.22
CA SER A 37 -16.57 0.15 0.80
C SER A 37 -16.94 -0.50 -0.53
N MET A 38 -18.22 -0.60 -0.78
CA MET A 38 -18.75 -1.08 -2.06
C MET A 38 -19.27 0.10 -2.85
N GLY A 39 -18.50 0.51 -3.88
CA GLY A 39 -18.85 1.65 -4.74
C GLY A 39 -19.05 2.98 -3.99
N GLY A 40 -18.44 3.15 -2.81
CA GLY A 40 -18.64 4.35 -1.99
C GLY A 40 -19.99 4.44 -1.26
N VAL A 41 -20.89 3.46 -1.45
CA VAL A 41 -22.27 3.52 -0.93
C VAL A 41 -22.38 2.96 0.49
N TYR A 42 -21.76 1.82 0.75
CA TYR A 42 -21.77 1.22 2.09
C TYR A 42 -20.43 0.57 2.45
N VAL A 43 -20.18 0.43 3.75
CA VAL A 43 -18.98 -0.23 4.27
C VAL A 43 -19.21 -1.74 4.29
N SER A 44 -18.48 -2.48 3.45
CA SER A 44 -18.54 -3.94 3.39
C SER A 44 -17.70 -4.60 4.47
N SER A 45 -16.58 -3.95 4.87
CA SER A 45 -15.74 -4.38 6.00
C SER A 45 -15.01 -3.19 6.62
N ARG A 46 -14.77 -3.29 7.94
CA ARG A 46 -14.08 -2.25 8.72
C ARG A 46 -12.64 -2.58 9.07
N VAL A 47 -12.22 -3.84 8.84
CA VAL A 47 -10.97 -4.39 9.41
C VAL A 47 -10.15 -5.18 8.39
N ILE A 48 -10.27 -4.86 7.10
CA ILE A 48 -9.46 -5.52 6.07
C ILE A 48 -8.00 -5.09 6.20
N ASN A 49 -7.10 -6.06 6.27
CA ASN A 49 -5.67 -5.78 6.21
C ASN A 49 -5.23 -5.63 4.76
N LYS A 50 -4.86 -4.40 4.39
CA LYS A 50 -4.35 -4.06 3.06
C LYS A 50 -2.82 -4.06 3.00
N VAL A 51 -2.14 -4.31 4.14
CA VAL A 51 -0.68 -4.46 4.25
C VAL A 51 -0.35 -5.94 4.21
N VAL A 52 0.14 -6.41 3.09
CA VAL A 52 0.44 -7.83 2.85
C VAL A 52 1.94 -8.06 2.78
N GLN A 53 2.40 -9.08 3.47
CA GLN A 53 3.77 -9.55 3.39
C GLN A 53 3.92 -10.42 2.14
N VAL A 54 4.79 -10.01 1.22
CA VAL A 54 5.04 -10.76 -0.02
C VAL A 54 6.31 -11.62 0.07
N HIS A 55 7.22 -11.26 0.96
CA HIS A 55 8.39 -12.05 1.37
C HIS A 55 8.85 -11.58 2.75
N ASP A 56 9.81 -12.26 3.40
CA ASP A 56 10.23 -12.04 4.79
C ASP A 56 10.42 -10.56 5.18
N LYS A 57 11.09 -9.79 4.32
CA LYS A 57 11.37 -8.36 4.53
C LYS A 57 10.80 -7.48 3.42
N ILE A 58 9.76 -7.95 2.72
CA ILE A 58 9.10 -7.20 1.66
C ILE A 58 7.60 -7.22 1.89
N PHE A 59 7.00 -6.05 1.89
CA PHE A 59 5.57 -5.83 2.07
C PHE A 59 5.02 -5.06 0.89
N CYS A 60 3.72 -5.24 0.64
CA CYS A 60 2.98 -4.36 -0.26
C CYS A 60 1.70 -3.85 0.40
N CYS A 61 1.30 -2.66 0.03
CA CYS A 61 -0.04 -2.14 0.25
C CYS A 61 -0.82 -2.13 -1.05
N MET A 62 -2.13 -2.39 -0.95
CA MET A 62 -3.05 -2.54 -2.08
C MET A 62 -4.05 -1.40 -2.12
N SER A 63 -4.34 -0.90 -3.33
CA SER A 63 -5.40 0.09 -3.61
C SER A 63 -6.18 -0.26 -4.88
N GLY A 64 -7.36 0.32 -5.06
CA GLY A 64 -8.25 0.04 -6.19
C GLY A 64 -9.23 -1.10 -5.90
N SER A 65 -9.40 -2.03 -6.82
CA SER A 65 -10.20 -3.25 -6.64
C SER A 65 -9.45 -4.24 -5.75
N LEU A 66 -10.03 -4.59 -4.58
CA LEU A 66 -9.43 -5.56 -3.66
C LEU A 66 -9.27 -6.94 -4.30
N ALA A 67 -10.22 -7.37 -5.13
CA ALA A 67 -10.16 -8.67 -5.80
C ALA A 67 -8.97 -8.74 -6.77
N ASP A 68 -8.79 -7.71 -7.61
CA ASP A 68 -7.68 -7.62 -8.53
C ASP A 68 -6.35 -7.55 -7.79
N ALA A 69 -6.30 -6.71 -6.75
CA ALA A 69 -5.10 -6.53 -5.95
C ALA A 69 -4.68 -7.80 -5.20
N GLN A 70 -5.63 -8.56 -4.66
CA GLN A 70 -5.36 -9.86 -4.04
C GLN A 70 -4.86 -10.88 -5.05
N ALA A 71 -5.47 -10.95 -6.24
CA ALA A 71 -5.03 -11.86 -7.29
C ALA A 71 -3.57 -11.58 -7.72
N VAL A 72 -3.25 -10.31 -7.96
CA VAL A 72 -1.88 -9.89 -8.31
C VAL A 72 -0.91 -10.18 -7.16
N THR A 73 -1.26 -9.84 -5.93
CA THR A 73 -0.39 -10.06 -4.76
C THR A 73 -0.08 -11.54 -4.56
N ASN A 74 -1.08 -12.42 -4.67
CA ASN A 74 -0.88 -13.86 -4.56
C ASN A 74 0.07 -14.38 -5.67
N ALA A 75 -0.11 -13.92 -6.91
CA ALA A 75 0.77 -14.30 -8.01
C ALA A 75 2.22 -13.81 -7.80
N VAL A 76 2.39 -12.61 -7.23
CA VAL A 76 3.70 -12.06 -6.88
C VAL A 76 4.37 -12.90 -5.79
N ILE A 77 3.64 -13.27 -4.73
CA ILE A 77 4.16 -14.15 -3.65
C ILE A 77 4.67 -15.46 -4.23
N HIS A 78 3.89 -16.12 -5.08
CA HIS A 78 4.30 -17.37 -5.73
C HIS A 78 5.57 -17.21 -6.58
N LYS A 79 5.64 -16.15 -7.39
CA LYS A 79 6.83 -15.86 -8.22
C LYS A 79 8.06 -15.54 -7.39
N LEU A 80 7.92 -14.77 -6.31
CA LEU A 80 9.04 -14.43 -5.42
C LEU A 80 9.57 -15.66 -4.70
N ASN A 81 8.70 -16.52 -4.18
CA ASN A 81 9.10 -17.77 -3.53
C ASN A 81 9.84 -18.69 -4.49
N PHE A 82 9.33 -18.84 -5.72
CA PHE A 82 10.00 -19.62 -6.74
C PHE A 82 11.37 -19.06 -7.11
N HIS A 83 11.44 -17.73 -7.30
CA HIS A 83 12.70 -17.03 -7.59
C HIS A 83 13.71 -17.20 -6.45
N SER A 84 13.29 -17.06 -5.20
CA SER A 84 14.15 -17.26 -4.03
C SER A 84 14.70 -18.69 -3.93
N MET A 85 13.84 -19.71 -4.18
CA MET A 85 14.29 -21.11 -4.22
C MET A 85 15.29 -21.37 -5.35
N GLN A 86 15.06 -20.79 -6.52
CA GLN A 86 15.93 -20.97 -7.69
C GLN A 86 17.30 -20.32 -7.52
N MET A 87 17.32 -19.13 -6.90
CA MET A 87 18.56 -18.37 -6.69
C MET A 87 19.28 -18.76 -5.41
N GLY A 88 18.64 -19.47 -4.48
CA GLY A 88 19.19 -19.82 -3.18
C GLY A 88 19.39 -18.61 -2.24
N GLU A 89 18.76 -17.48 -2.53
CA GLU A 89 18.88 -16.25 -1.76
C GLU A 89 17.57 -15.44 -1.73
N PRO A 90 17.35 -14.59 -0.68
CA PRO A 90 16.19 -13.74 -0.60
C PRO A 90 16.09 -12.77 -1.78
N PRO A 91 14.89 -12.51 -2.31
CA PRO A 91 14.68 -11.59 -3.42
C PRO A 91 14.97 -10.15 -3.02
N LEU A 92 15.32 -9.32 -3.99
CA LEU A 92 15.46 -7.88 -3.80
C LEU A 92 14.08 -7.20 -3.79
N VAL A 93 13.96 -6.07 -3.07
CA VAL A 93 12.72 -5.27 -3.06
C VAL A 93 12.36 -4.80 -4.48
N GLN A 94 13.36 -4.39 -5.26
CA GLN A 94 13.18 -4.01 -6.65
C GLN A 94 12.65 -5.17 -7.52
N SER A 95 13.04 -6.42 -7.24
CA SER A 95 12.53 -7.60 -7.96
C SER A 95 11.03 -7.79 -7.70
N ALA A 96 10.59 -7.60 -6.46
CA ALA A 96 9.17 -7.64 -6.11
C ALA A 96 8.36 -6.56 -6.84
N ALA A 97 8.84 -5.31 -6.84
CA ALA A 97 8.21 -4.21 -7.57
C ALA A 97 8.17 -4.47 -9.08
N SER A 98 9.23 -5.05 -9.66
CA SER A 98 9.31 -5.39 -11.09
C SER A 98 8.34 -6.48 -11.49
N ILE A 99 8.19 -7.53 -10.67
CA ILE A 99 7.22 -8.60 -10.90
C ILE A 99 5.79 -8.04 -10.81
N MET A 100 5.50 -7.22 -9.80
CA MET A 100 4.20 -6.58 -9.63
C MET A 100 3.86 -5.67 -10.83
N ARG A 101 4.82 -4.85 -11.28
CA ARG A 101 4.72 -4.07 -12.50
C ARG A 101 4.34 -4.90 -13.71
N GLN A 102 5.00 -6.05 -13.88
CA GLN A 102 4.74 -6.92 -15.04
C GLN A 102 3.29 -7.40 -15.09
N PHE A 103 2.71 -7.78 -13.94
CA PHE A 103 1.30 -8.15 -13.85
C PHE A 103 0.39 -6.96 -14.18
N CYS A 104 0.61 -5.81 -13.56
CA CYS A 104 -0.18 -4.62 -13.79
C CYS A 104 -0.13 -4.15 -15.25
N TYR A 105 1.07 -4.16 -15.86
CA TYR A 105 1.24 -3.74 -17.25
C TYR A 105 0.62 -4.71 -18.25
N ASN A 106 0.81 -6.02 -18.05
CA ASN A 106 0.29 -7.04 -18.98
C ASN A 106 -1.25 -7.10 -18.98
N HIS A 107 -1.88 -6.72 -17.87
CA HIS A 107 -3.34 -6.73 -17.69
C HIS A 107 -3.91 -5.32 -17.45
N ARG A 108 -3.25 -4.28 -17.94
CA ARG A 108 -3.59 -2.87 -17.65
C ARG A 108 -5.00 -2.45 -18.08
N ASP A 109 -5.54 -3.13 -19.11
CA ASP A 109 -6.89 -2.83 -19.62
C ASP A 109 -7.99 -3.52 -18.77
N GLU A 110 -7.64 -4.54 -17.99
CA GLU A 110 -8.54 -5.36 -17.18
C GLU A 110 -8.45 -5.02 -15.69
N LEU A 111 -7.20 -4.86 -15.17
CA LEU A 111 -6.95 -4.65 -13.75
C LEU A 111 -7.18 -3.18 -13.32
N SER A 112 -7.73 -3.05 -12.12
CA SER A 112 -7.85 -1.77 -11.41
C SER A 112 -7.15 -1.88 -10.04
N ALA A 113 -5.82 -2.04 -10.06
CA ALA A 113 -5.03 -2.19 -8.84
C ALA A 113 -3.76 -1.36 -8.91
N GLY A 114 -3.49 -0.60 -7.85
CA GLY A 114 -2.24 0.10 -7.60
C GLY A 114 -1.61 -0.40 -6.30
N PHE A 115 -0.28 -0.32 -6.21
CA PHE A 115 0.45 -0.88 -5.08
C PHE A 115 1.55 0.06 -4.61
N ILE A 116 1.88 -0.06 -3.33
CA ILE A 116 3.15 0.42 -2.78
C ILE A 116 3.91 -0.83 -2.34
N VAL A 117 5.14 -0.99 -2.81
CA VAL A 117 6.05 -2.07 -2.38
C VAL A 117 7.15 -1.45 -1.54
N ALA A 118 7.32 -1.91 -0.32
CA ALA A 118 8.35 -1.40 0.57
C ALA A 118 9.02 -2.56 1.33
N GLY A 119 10.30 -2.42 1.58
CA GLY A 119 11.05 -3.45 2.27
C GLY A 119 12.51 -3.12 2.45
N TRP A 120 13.25 -4.12 2.90
CA TRP A 120 14.69 -4.06 3.10
C TRP A 120 15.37 -5.24 2.40
N ASP A 121 16.43 -4.97 1.66
CA ASP A 121 17.28 -6.00 1.11
C ASP A 121 18.78 -5.72 1.39
N ARG A 122 19.60 -6.77 1.34
CA ARG A 122 21.04 -6.70 1.64
C ARG A 122 21.86 -5.88 0.65
N LYS A 123 21.32 -5.64 -0.55
CA LYS A 123 22.06 -4.97 -1.63
C LYS A 123 21.93 -3.45 -1.56
N ARG A 124 20.74 -2.96 -1.23
CA ARG A 124 20.39 -1.53 -1.28
C ARG A 124 19.81 -0.99 0.02
N GLY A 125 19.58 -1.87 1.02
CA GLY A 125 18.93 -1.47 2.27
C GLY A 125 17.43 -1.20 2.11
N PRO A 126 16.89 -0.18 2.83
CA PRO A 126 15.48 0.15 2.80
C PRO A 126 15.09 0.83 1.48
N GLN A 127 13.97 0.39 0.87
CA GLN A 127 13.47 0.89 -0.40
C GLN A 127 11.95 0.99 -0.39
N VAL A 128 11.42 1.98 -1.09
CA VAL A 128 9.99 2.20 -1.31
C VAL A 128 9.75 2.41 -2.79
N PHE A 129 8.82 1.64 -3.35
CA PHE A 129 8.40 1.72 -4.75
C PHE A 129 6.89 1.96 -4.84
N GLU A 130 6.50 2.86 -5.70
CA GLU A 130 5.14 2.97 -6.18
C GLU A 130 4.96 2.13 -7.44
N VAL A 131 3.88 1.36 -7.51
CA VAL A 131 3.43 0.68 -8.72
C VAL A 131 2.05 1.20 -9.05
N SER A 132 1.98 2.17 -9.94
CA SER A 132 0.73 2.84 -10.32
C SER A 132 -0.18 1.92 -11.14
N LEU A 133 -1.45 2.31 -11.26
CA LEU A 133 -2.36 1.75 -12.25
C LEU A 133 -1.71 1.74 -13.63
N GLY A 134 -1.78 0.60 -14.33
CA GLY A 134 -1.13 0.42 -15.63
C GLY A 134 0.36 0.05 -15.58
N GLY A 135 0.96 -0.06 -14.38
CA GLY A 135 2.28 -0.66 -14.20
C GLY A 135 3.47 0.29 -14.34
N MET A 136 3.30 1.61 -14.15
CA MET A 136 4.45 2.50 -13.95
C MET A 136 5.09 2.21 -12.58
N VAL A 137 6.43 2.15 -12.52
CA VAL A 137 7.18 1.96 -11.27
C VAL A 137 8.09 3.15 -11.03
N VAL A 138 8.00 3.70 -9.82
CA VAL A 138 8.87 4.79 -9.38
C VAL A 138 9.41 4.46 -8.00
N GLU A 139 10.72 4.60 -7.79
CA GLU A 139 11.35 4.54 -6.48
C GLU A 139 11.32 5.93 -5.85
N GLN A 140 10.91 6.00 -4.57
CA GLN A 140 10.77 7.26 -3.84
C GLN A 140 11.18 7.09 -2.38
N GLU A 141 11.46 8.21 -1.70
CA GLU A 141 11.72 8.22 -0.25
C GLU A 141 10.43 7.98 0.55
N PHE A 142 9.31 8.47 0.06
CA PHE A 142 7.96 8.16 0.53
C PHE A 142 6.99 8.15 -0.64
N THR A 143 5.89 7.45 -0.50
CA THR A 143 4.80 7.47 -1.46
C THR A 143 3.46 7.25 -0.77
N ILE A 144 2.40 7.80 -1.35
CA ILE A 144 1.02 7.68 -0.89
C ILE A 144 0.13 7.27 -2.05
N GLY A 145 -0.93 6.53 -1.76
CA GLY A 145 -1.83 6.06 -2.81
C GLY A 145 -3.25 5.81 -2.29
N GLY A 146 -4.15 5.50 -3.22
CA GLY A 146 -5.57 5.31 -2.94
C GLY A 146 -6.35 6.63 -2.91
N SER A 147 -7.68 6.54 -2.70
CA SER A 147 -8.59 7.70 -2.70
C SER A 147 -8.26 8.76 -1.66
N GLY A 148 -7.81 8.33 -0.47
CA GLY A 148 -7.47 9.23 0.63
C GLY A 148 -6.15 9.98 0.43
N SER A 149 -5.29 9.53 -0.49
CA SER A 149 -3.99 10.18 -0.73
C SER A 149 -4.14 11.65 -1.14
N THR A 150 -5.19 12.00 -1.88
CA THR A 150 -5.45 13.36 -2.35
C THR A 150 -5.62 14.38 -1.22
N TYR A 151 -6.05 13.93 -0.04
CA TYR A 151 -6.26 14.80 1.11
C TYR A 151 -4.98 15.09 1.90
N ILE A 152 -3.91 14.32 1.68
CA ILE A 152 -2.70 14.36 2.52
C ILE A 152 -1.41 14.73 1.78
N TYR A 153 -1.43 15.02 0.48
CA TYR A 153 -0.23 15.47 -0.25
C TYR A 153 0.43 16.68 0.43
N GLY A 154 -0.34 17.71 0.76
CA GLY A 154 0.21 18.89 1.43
C GLY A 154 0.82 18.59 2.80
N TYR A 155 0.23 17.64 3.57
CA TYR A 155 0.80 17.19 4.83
C TYR A 155 2.11 16.44 4.61
N THR A 156 2.12 15.48 3.68
CA THR A 156 3.30 14.63 3.42
C THR A 156 4.48 15.45 2.91
N ASP A 157 4.25 16.36 1.97
CA ASP A 157 5.28 17.25 1.43
C ASP A 157 5.86 18.19 2.51
N ALA A 158 5.01 18.70 3.40
CA ALA A 158 5.45 19.63 4.45
C ALA A 158 6.17 18.93 5.62
N LYS A 159 5.86 17.66 5.89
CA LYS A 159 6.31 16.97 7.10
C LYS A 159 7.35 15.88 6.86
N PHE A 160 7.43 15.32 5.66
CA PHE A 160 8.49 14.37 5.36
C PHE A 160 9.87 15.04 5.41
N LYS A 161 10.81 14.34 6.01
CA LYS A 161 12.22 14.75 6.03
C LYS A 161 13.10 13.52 5.82
N PRO A 162 14.06 13.55 4.89
CA PRO A 162 15.07 12.50 4.79
C PRO A 162 15.81 12.33 6.12
N GLY A 163 16.15 11.08 6.48
CA GLY A 163 16.89 10.80 7.72
C GLY A 163 16.05 10.88 9.00
N MET A 164 14.72 10.77 8.91
CA MET A 164 13.87 10.61 10.10
C MET A 164 14.31 9.41 10.94
N THR A 165 14.09 9.48 12.26
CA THR A 165 14.17 8.31 13.13
C THR A 165 12.97 7.39 12.92
N ARG A 166 13.05 6.16 13.44
CA ARG A 166 11.93 5.20 13.41
C ARG A 166 10.65 5.80 14.01
N GLU A 167 10.75 6.44 15.15
CA GLU A 167 9.61 7.02 15.88
C GLU A 167 9.00 8.20 15.11
N GLN A 168 9.85 9.03 14.51
CA GLN A 168 9.40 10.14 13.66
C GLN A 168 8.66 9.64 12.42
N CYS A 169 9.19 8.60 11.77
CA CYS A 169 8.57 7.99 10.60
C CYS A 169 7.25 7.29 10.94
N LEU A 170 7.18 6.55 12.06
CA LEU A 170 5.94 5.97 12.57
C LEU A 170 4.87 7.05 12.85
N SER A 171 5.26 8.13 13.51
CA SER A 171 4.38 9.27 13.77
C SER A 171 3.91 9.94 12.46
N PHE A 172 4.82 10.14 11.51
CA PHE A 172 4.52 10.70 10.20
C PHE A 172 3.47 9.86 9.45
N VAL A 173 3.68 8.55 9.34
CA VAL A 173 2.78 7.62 8.64
C VAL A 173 1.43 7.54 9.36
N THR A 174 1.42 7.44 10.69
CA THR A 174 0.18 7.36 11.48
C THR A 174 -0.65 8.63 11.35
N ASN A 175 -0.02 9.78 11.42
CA ASN A 175 -0.69 11.08 11.27
C ASN A 175 -1.26 11.25 9.86
N ALA A 176 -0.51 10.86 8.82
CA ALA A 176 -0.97 10.89 7.43
C ALA A 176 -2.22 10.04 7.24
N LEU A 177 -2.20 8.78 7.71
CA LEU A 177 -3.36 7.89 7.64
C LEU A 177 -4.56 8.46 8.40
N THR A 178 -4.36 9.02 9.58
CA THR A 178 -5.43 9.60 10.37
C THR A 178 -6.08 10.78 9.65
N LEU A 179 -5.27 11.71 9.12
CA LEU A 179 -5.76 12.87 8.38
C LEU A 179 -6.54 12.45 7.12
N ALA A 180 -6.08 11.42 6.42
CA ALA A 180 -6.80 10.88 5.26
C ALA A 180 -8.14 10.25 5.68
N MET A 181 -8.16 9.43 6.75
CA MET A 181 -9.38 8.80 7.26
C MET A 181 -10.41 9.81 7.79
N ASP A 182 -9.98 10.98 8.25
CA ASP A 182 -10.87 12.06 8.71
C ASP A 182 -11.58 12.77 7.54
N ARG A 183 -11.01 12.75 6.34
CA ARG A 183 -11.53 13.49 5.18
C ARG A 183 -12.07 12.59 4.08
N ASP A 184 -11.47 11.44 3.85
CA ASP A 184 -11.91 10.48 2.84
C ASP A 184 -13.03 9.60 3.40
N ASN A 185 -14.24 9.80 2.92
CA ASN A 185 -15.41 9.03 3.35
C ASN A 185 -15.28 7.51 3.13
N VAL A 186 -14.45 7.09 2.18
CA VAL A 186 -14.28 5.67 1.83
C VAL A 186 -13.04 5.04 2.49
N SER A 187 -12.19 5.82 3.16
CA SER A 187 -11.10 5.35 4.03
C SER A 187 -11.52 5.38 5.51
N GLY A 188 -10.95 4.53 6.35
CA GLY A 188 -11.26 4.53 7.79
C GLY A 188 -10.99 3.19 8.49
N GLY A 189 -11.54 3.05 9.70
CA GLY A 189 -11.40 1.85 10.52
C GLY A 189 -10.19 1.91 11.44
N VAL A 190 -9.24 1.01 11.26
CA VAL A 190 -7.98 0.93 12.02
C VAL A 190 -6.79 1.17 11.10
N ALA A 191 -5.64 1.55 11.65
CA ALA A 191 -4.41 1.62 10.89
C ALA A 191 -3.61 0.32 11.05
N HIS A 192 -3.30 -0.33 9.94
CA HIS A 192 -2.32 -1.43 9.86
C HIS A 192 -0.98 -0.87 9.43
N LEU A 193 0.05 -1.15 10.20
CA LEU A 193 1.42 -0.73 9.92
C LEU A 193 2.36 -1.94 9.89
N ALA A 194 3.41 -1.84 9.09
CA ALA A 194 4.57 -2.72 9.21
C ALA A 194 5.84 -1.88 9.18
N VAL A 195 6.76 -2.18 10.10
CA VAL A 195 8.11 -1.61 10.16
C VAL A 195 9.07 -2.68 9.70
N VAL A 196 9.85 -2.40 8.66
CA VAL A 196 10.77 -3.37 8.07
C VAL A 196 12.19 -2.84 8.17
N THR A 197 13.08 -3.65 8.72
CA THR A 197 14.49 -3.34 8.92
C THR A 197 15.38 -4.49 8.47
N GLU A 198 16.70 -4.33 8.61
CA GLU A 198 17.65 -5.42 8.41
C GLU A 198 17.37 -6.63 9.30
N SER A 199 16.98 -6.40 10.56
CA SER A 199 16.72 -7.47 11.53
C SER A 199 15.41 -8.22 11.32
N GLY A 200 14.49 -7.69 10.50
CA GLY A 200 13.17 -8.30 10.24
C GLY A 200 12.04 -7.30 10.12
N ALA A 201 10.82 -7.80 10.29
CA ALA A 201 9.60 -7.01 10.18
C ALA A 201 8.75 -7.10 11.45
N GLU A 202 8.24 -5.97 11.90
CA GLU A 202 7.31 -5.83 13.01
C GLU A 202 5.98 -5.29 12.49
N ARG A 203 4.86 -5.91 12.87
CA ARG A 203 3.51 -5.45 12.50
C ARG A 203 2.86 -4.77 13.70
N GLN A 204 2.17 -3.67 13.42
CA GLN A 204 1.41 -2.92 14.41
C GLN A 204 -0.01 -2.68 13.91
N LEU A 205 -0.97 -2.75 14.83
CA LEU A 205 -2.36 -2.39 14.60
C LEU A 205 -2.72 -1.27 15.56
N ILE A 206 -3.15 -0.13 15.03
CA ILE A 206 -3.62 1.01 15.83
C ILE A 206 -5.14 1.09 15.70
N PRO A 207 -5.89 0.78 16.78
CA PRO A 207 -7.34 0.93 16.80
C PRO A 207 -7.76 2.38 16.51
N GLY A 208 -8.90 2.57 15.85
CA GLY A 208 -9.38 3.89 15.46
C GLY A 208 -9.52 4.87 16.62
N ASN A 209 -9.89 4.40 17.80
CA ASN A 209 -9.99 5.21 19.03
C ASN A 209 -8.64 5.58 19.67
N LYS A 210 -7.53 5.02 19.18
CA LYS A 210 -6.16 5.32 19.60
C LYS A 210 -5.38 6.12 18.56
N LEU A 211 -5.99 6.42 17.41
CA LEU A 211 -5.40 7.29 16.40
C LEU A 211 -5.35 8.75 16.90
N PRO A 212 -4.37 9.54 16.48
CA PRO A 212 -4.29 10.96 16.80
C PRO A 212 -5.57 11.69 16.39
N MET A 213 -6.00 12.67 17.19
CA MET A 213 -7.14 13.52 16.86
C MET A 213 -6.66 14.92 16.52
N PHE A 214 -6.96 15.38 15.29
CA PHE A 214 -6.48 16.69 14.81
C PHE A 214 -7.54 17.80 14.89
N HIS A 215 -8.82 17.47 14.94
CA HIS A 215 -9.90 18.44 15.06
C HIS A 215 -10.88 17.98 16.13
N ARG A 216 -10.89 18.72 17.25
CA ARG A 216 -12.05 18.78 18.15
C ARG A 216 -12.60 20.21 18.03
N ILE A 217 -13.77 20.34 17.42
CA ILE A 217 -14.63 21.49 17.63
C ILE A 217 -15.48 21.20 18.84
#